data_a641c8d14a6fbbc276b81ccfe6c901b9
#
_entry.id   a641c8d14a6fbbc276b81ccfe6c901b9
#
_cell.length_a   1.000
_cell.length_b   1.000
_cell.length_c   1.000
_cell.angle_alpha   90.00
_cell.angle_beta   90.00
_cell.angle_gamma   90.00
#
_symmetry.space_group_name_H-M   'P 1'
#
loop_
_entity.id
_entity.type
_entity.pdbx_description
1 polymer ?
#
loop_
_entity_poly.entity_id
_entity_poly.type
_entity_poly.pdbx_seq_one_letter_code
_entity_poly.pdbx_strand_id
1 'polypeptide(L)'
;LFLQVARCQMPGHLRAKFLKYGGVCIPNHENVSIGEGVIIDRLHPEDLTIGHHVRITMNCIILTHYFDVSKTIAFKRGKVNIGNYVFMGAGAIICNSVKIGDYAVIGAGAVVTKDIPPYEVWVGSPARFLKIRPGYEKQHIECMRNK
;
A
#
# COMPACT_ATOMS: atom_id res chain seq x y z
N LEU A 1 -14.84 -4.06 -14.63
CA LEU A 1 -15.44 -2.75 -14.83
C LEU A 1 -15.05 -1.76 -13.70
N PHE A 2 -15.37 -2.02 -12.42
CA PHE A 2 -15.11 -1.08 -11.31
C PHE A 2 -13.63 -0.72 -11.15
N LEU A 3 -12.70 -1.66 -11.33
CA LEU A 3 -11.27 -1.38 -11.27
C LEU A 3 -10.78 -0.49 -12.44
N GLN A 4 -11.44 -0.56 -13.59
CA GLN A 4 -11.14 0.33 -14.71
C GLN A 4 -11.68 1.74 -14.48
N VAL A 5 -12.91 1.86 -13.98
CA VAL A 5 -13.52 3.15 -13.67
C VAL A 5 -12.72 3.90 -12.61
N ALA A 6 -12.16 3.20 -11.62
CA ALA A 6 -11.32 3.79 -10.59
C ALA A 6 -10.04 4.46 -11.13
N ARG A 7 -9.64 4.19 -12.38
CA ARG A 7 -8.49 4.82 -13.05
C ARG A 7 -8.82 6.11 -13.78
N CYS A 8 -10.11 6.43 -13.95
CA CYS A 8 -10.53 7.65 -14.61
C CYS A 8 -10.29 8.89 -13.72
N GLN A 9 -10.29 10.07 -14.33
CA GLN A 9 -10.20 11.35 -13.59
C GLN A 9 -11.45 11.53 -12.71
N MET A 10 -11.26 11.36 -11.40
CA MET A 10 -12.29 11.55 -10.38
C MET A 10 -11.66 11.82 -9.01
N PRO A 11 -12.41 12.39 -8.06
CA PRO A 11 -11.92 12.57 -6.69
C PRO A 11 -11.43 11.27 -6.04
N GLY A 12 -10.35 11.36 -5.24
CA GLY A 12 -9.66 10.18 -4.68
C GLY A 12 -10.53 9.29 -3.81
N HIS A 13 -11.51 9.85 -3.08
CA HIS A 13 -12.45 9.07 -2.26
C HIS A 13 -13.44 8.26 -3.13
N LEU A 14 -13.83 8.78 -4.30
CA LEU A 14 -14.64 8.03 -5.24
C LEU A 14 -13.86 6.87 -5.86
N ARG A 15 -12.57 7.06 -6.16
CA ARG A 15 -11.71 5.95 -6.60
C ARG A 15 -11.66 4.84 -5.55
N ALA A 16 -11.50 5.18 -4.27
CA ALA A 16 -11.52 4.20 -3.19
C ALA A 16 -12.85 3.43 -3.13
N LYS A 17 -13.98 4.10 -3.32
CA LYS A 17 -15.31 3.48 -3.40
C LYS A 17 -15.39 2.47 -4.56
N PHE A 18 -14.94 2.84 -5.76
CA PHE A 18 -14.96 1.94 -6.91
C PHE A 18 -13.99 0.76 -6.75
N LEU A 19 -12.84 0.96 -6.11
CA LEU A 19 -11.92 -0.13 -5.79
C LEU A 19 -12.56 -1.13 -4.82
N LYS A 20 -13.27 -0.66 -3.80
CA LYS A 20 -14.04 -1.51 -2.89
C LYS A 20 -15.07 -2.37 -3.64
N TYR A 21 -15.84 -1.77 -4.55
CA TYR A 21 -16.77 -2.53 -5.39
C TYR A 21 -16.06 -3.47 -6.38
N GLY A 22 -14.81 -3.18 -6.71
CA GLY A 22 -13.94 -4.03 -7.52
C GLY A 22 -13.31 -5.20 -6.79
N GLY A 23 -13.61 -5.38 -5.48
CA GLY A 23 -13.13 -6.50 -4.67
C GLY A 23 -12.01 -6.19 -3.68
N VAL A 24 -11.45 -4.97 -3.70
CA VAL A 24 -10.45 -4.56 -2.71
C VAL A 24 -11.10 -4.42 -1.34
N CYS A 25 -10.47 -4.97 -0.30
CA CYS A 25 -10.98 -4.82 1.06
C CYS A 25 -10.66 -3.43 1.61
N ILE A 26 -11.64 -2.52 1.58
CA ILE A 26 -11.56 -1.15 2.12
C ILE A 26 -12.76 -0.93 3.04
N PRO A 27 -12.64 -1.25 4.35
CA PRO A 27 -13.76 -1.13 5.28
C PRO A 27 -14.37 0.28 5.32
N ASN A 28 -13.53 1.30 5.40
CA ASN A 28 -13.93 2.70 5.48
C ASN A 28 -13.34 3.52 4.31
N HIS A 29 -13.94 3.35 3.13
CA HIS A 29 -13.46 3.99 1.90
C HIS A 29 -13.60 5.52 1.88
N GLU A 30 -14.47 6.10 2.71
CA GLU A 30 -14.70 7.55 2.75
C GLU A 30 -13.47 8.33 3.22
N ASN A 31 -12.68 7.71 4.08
CA ASN A 31 -11.44 8.28 4.62
C ASN A 31 -10.19 7.82 3.87
N VAL A 32 -10.34 7.21 2.70
CA VAL A 32 -9.23 6.76 1.85
C VAL A 32 -9.18 7.62 0.60
N SER A 33 -8.00 8.13 0.27
CA SER A 33 -7.77 8.90 -0.96
C SER A 33 -6.82 8.16 -1.87
N ILE A 34 -7.27 7.86 -3.07
CA ILE A 34 -6.49 7.17 -4.11
C ILE A 34 -6.20 8.17 -5.24
N GLY A 35 -4.94 8.36 -5.54
CA GLY A 35 -4.44 9.25 -6.57
C GLY A 35 -4.77 8.79 -7.99
N GLU A 36 -4.53 9.66 -8.94
CA GLU A 36 -4.68 9.36 -10.36
C GLU A 36 -3.61 8.36 -10.82
N GLY A 37 -3.95 7.51 -11.79
CA GLY A 37 -3.00 6.55 -12.37
C GLY A 37 -2.59 5.41 -11.44
N VAL A 38 -3.18 5.29 -10.25
CA VAL A 38 -2.90 4.16 -9.36
C VAL A 38 -3.36 2.86 -10.00
N ILE A 39 -2.44 1.90 -10.07
CA ILE A 39 -2.67 0.56 -10.62
C ILE A 39 -2.75 -0.42 -9.47
N ILE A 40 -3.86 -1.13 -9.37
CA ILE A 40 -4.05 -2.23 -8.43
C ILE A 40 -4.21 -3.51 -9.25
N ASP A 41 -3.59 -4.57 -8.75
CA ASP A 41 -3.70 -5.90 -9.32
C ASP A 41 -5.17 -6.29 -9.55
N ARG A 42 -5.47 -6.76 -10.75
CA ARG A 42 -6.83 -7.10 -11.16
C ARG A 42 -7.14 -8.59 -11.07
N LEU A 43 -6.11 -9.41 -10.90
CA LEU A 43 -6.29 -10.86 -10.79
C LEU A 43 -6.83 -11.25 -9.41
N HIS A 44 -6.30 -10.60 -8.35
CA HIS A 44 -6.65 -10.93 -6.96
C HIS A 44 -6.84 -9.65 -6.14
N PRO A 45 -7.85 -8.80 -6.46
CA PRO A 45 -8.09 -7.56 -5.73
C PRO A 45 -8.46 -7.80 -4.25
N GLU A 46 -9.03 -8.97 -3.93
CA GLU A 46 -9.39 -9.39 -2.58
C GLU A 46 -8.17 -9.64 -1.66
N ASP A 47 -6.98 -9.78 -2.23
CA ASP A 47 -5.73 -9.92 -1.47
C ASP A 47 -5.14 -8.57 -1.03
N LEU A 48 -5.75 -7.47 -1.44
CA LEU A 48 -5.40 -6.13 -0.97
C LEU A 48 -6.38 -5.66 0.09
N THR A 49 -5.83 -5.34 1.27
CA THR A 49 -6.57 -4.67 2.35
C THR A 49 -6.00 -3.27 2.55
N ILE A 50 -6.88 -2.26 2.63
CA ILE A 50 -6.50 -0.86 2.89
C ILE A 50 -7.28 -0.38 4.10
N GLY A 51 -6.56 0.06 5.14
CA GLY A 51 -7.12 0.62 6.36
C GLY A 51 -7.78 1.99 6.13
N HIS A 52 -8.05 2.71 7.21
CA HIS A 52 -8.67 4.04 7.15
C HIS A 52 -7.62 5.16 7.14
N HIS A 53 -8.01 6.35 6.67
CA HIS A 53 -7.15 7.55 6.55
C HIS A 53 -5.87 7.30 5.74
N VAL A 54 -5.93 6.38 4.79
CA VAL A 54 -4.81 6.07 3.87
C VAL A 54 -4.82 7.04 2.70
N ARG A 55 -3.64 7.53 2.34
CA ARG A 55 -3.42 8.35 1.15
C ARG A 55 -2.42 7.68 0.23
N ILE A 56 -2.90 7.21 -0.90
CA ILE A 56 -2.08 6.67 -1.99
C ILE A 56 -2.04 7.73 -3.08
N THR A 57 -0.86 8.28 -3.35
CA THR A 57 -0.73 9.36 -4.34
C THR A 57 -0.66 8.81 -5.76
N MET A 58 -0.40 9.67 -6.74
CA MET A 58 -0.50 9.31 -8.15
C MET A 58 0.49 8.22 -8.59
N ASN A 59 0.10 7.45 -9.60
CA ASN A 59 0.94 6.47 -10.29
C ASN A 59 1.55 5.38 -9.40
N CYS A 60 1.01 5.12 -8.23
CA CYS A 60 1.42 3.99 -7.41
C CYS A 60 0.97 2.66 -8.04
N ILE A 61 1.76 1.61 -7.83
CA ILE A 61 1.47 0.27 -8.32
C ILE A 61 1.42 -0.68 -7.12
N ILE A 62 0.33 -1.46 -6.98
CA ILE A 62 0.16 -2.44 -5.92
C ILE A 62 -0.13 -3.79 -6.55
N LEU A 63 0.81 -4.73 -6.37
CA LEU A 63 0.73 -6.08 -6.92
C LEU A 63 0.46 -7.09 -5.80
N THR A 64 -0.54 -7.94 -6.01
CA THR A 64 -0.89 -9.07 -5.13
C THR A 64 -0.47 -10.41 -5.72
N HIS A 65 0.29 -10.39 -6.80
CA HIS A 65 0.96 -11.57 -7.35
C HIS A 65 2.39 -11.21 -7.79
N TYR A 66 3.24 -12.21 -7.81
CA TYR A 66 4.62 -12.08 -8.27
C TYR A 66 5.15 -13.42 -8.80
N PHE A 67 6.25 -13.37 -9.53
CA PHE A 67 6.94 -14.57 -9.96
C PHE A 67 8.12 -14.87 -9.04
N ASP A 68 8.14 -16.07 -8.47
CA ASP A 68 9.30 -16.59 -7.78
C ASP A 68 10.27 -17.16 -8.81
N VAL A 69 11.42 -16.54 -8.92
CA VAL A 69 12.47 -16.90 -9.89
C VAL A 69 13.65 -17.63 -9.23
N SER A 70 13.52 -18.01 -7.97
CA SER A 70 14.64 -18.60 -7.20
C SER A 70 15.08 -20.00 -7.69
N LYS A 71 14.13 -20.80 -8.16
CA LYS A 71 14.42 -22.17 -8.68
C LYS A 71 13.80 -22.40 -10.06
N THR A 72 12.53 -22.13 -10.19
CA THR A 72 11.77 -22.16 -11.44
C THR A 72 10.87 -20.95 -11.45
N ILE A 73 10.56 -20.42 -12.63
CA ILE A 73 9.59 -19.31 -12.74
C ILE A 73 8.23 -19.82 -12.30
N ALA A 74 7.84 -19.52 -11.07
CA ALA A 74 6.57 -19.93 -10.50
C ALA A 74 5.70 -18.72 -10.13
N PHE A 75 4.46 -18.73 -10.54
CA PHE A 75 3.47 -17.74 -10.15
C PHE A 75 3.16 -17.89 -8.65
N LYS A 76 3.27 -16.82 -7.91
CA LYS A 76 2.94 -16.72 -6.49
C LYS A 76 1.87 -15.69 -6.28
N ARG A 77 0.89 -16.02 -5.43
CA ARG A 77 -0.10 -15.10 -4.92
C ARG A 77 0.36 -14.57 -3.56
N GLY A 78 0.23 -13.27 -3.32
CA GLY A 78 0.65 -12.62 -2.08
C GLY A 78 -0.41 -11.67 -1.55
N LYS A 79 -0.46 -11.49 -0.23
CA LYS A 79 -1.38 -10.55 0.41
C LYS A 79 -0.66 -9.24 0.70
N VAL A 80 -1.30 -8.13 0.37
CA VAL A 80 -0.85 -6.79 0.72
C VAL A 80 -1.81 -6.20 1.76
N ASN A 81 -1.28 -5.89 2.94
CA ASN A 81 -2.05 -5.29 4.01
C ASN A 81 -1.50 -3.89 4.29
N ILE A 82 -2.26 -2.87 3.98
CA ILE A 82 -1.94 -1.47 4.27
C ILE A 82 -2.71 -1.05 5.51
N GLY A 83 -2.01 -0.70 6.57
CA GLY A 83 -2.56 -0.25 7.84
C GLY A 83 -3.26 1.10 7.76
N ASN A 84 -3.52 1.69 8.91
CA ASN A 84 -4.22 2.95 9.03
C ASN A 84 -3.24 4.13 8.96
N TYR A 85 -3.72 5.30 8.50
CA TYR A 85 -2.94 6.55 8.44
C TYR A 85 -1.64 6.44 7.61
N VAL A 86 -1.57 5.47 6.69
CA VAL A 86 -0.42 5.27 5.80
C VAL A 86 -0.42 6.32 4.70
N PHE A 87 0.77 6.82 4.38
CA PHE A 87 1.00 7.67 3.22
C PHE A 87 1.92 6.98 2.22
N MET A 88 1.51 6.95 0.96
CA MET A 88 2.32 6.45 -0.15
C MET A 88 2.62 7.58 -1.14
N GLY A 89 3.90 7.88 -1.30
CA GLY A 89 4.41 8.86 -2.25
C GLY A 89 4.23 8.42 -3.70
N ALA A 90 4.22 9.40 -4.61
CA ALA A 90 3.97 9.18 -6.03
C ALA A 90 4.93 8.14 -6.65
N GLY A 91 4.38 7.27 -7.49
CA GLY A 91 5.16 6.24 -8.17
C GLY A 91 5.69 5.12 -7.27
N ALA A 92 5.27 5.03 -6.00
CA ALA A 92 5.67 3.92 -5.15
C ALA A 92 5.09 2.60 -5.66
N ILE A 93 5.90 1.54 -5.56
CA ILE A 93 5.56 0.20 -6.02
C ILE A 93 5.54 -0.74 -4.83
N ILE A 94 4.42 -1.42 -4.61
CA ILE A 94 4.32 -2.51 -3.64
C ILE A 94 4.34 -3.81 -4.42
N CYS A 95 5.31 -4.65 -4.11
CA CYS A 95 5.39 -6.00 -4.69
C CYS A 95 5.64 -7.02 -3.58
N ASN A 96 5.32 -8.26 -3.88
CA ASN A 96 5.33 -9.38 -2.95
C ASN A 96 4.19 -9.32 -1.90
N SER A 97 4.22 -10.29 -1.00
CA SER A 97 3.33 -10.33 0.15
C SER A 97 3.93 -9.47 1.26
N VAL A 98 3.32 -8.31 1.53
CA VAL A 98 3.87 -7.37 2.53
C VAL A 98 2.79 -6.80 3.43
N LYS A 99 3.20 -6.49 4.65
CA LYS A 99 2.40 -5.76 5.63
C LYS A 99 3.03 -4.38 5.87
N ILE A 100 2.23 -3.34 5.71
CA ILE A 100 2.61 -1.95 5.98
C ILE A 100 1.88 -1.52 7.23
N GLY A 101 2.66 -1.24 8.28
CA GLY A 101 2.14 -0.88 9.60
C GLY A 101 1.45 0.48 9.62
N ASP A 102 0.66 0.70 10.67
CA ASP A 102 -0.05 1.95 10.88
C ASP A 102 0.91 3.15 10.91
N TYR A 103 0.47 4.27 10.38
CA TYR A 103 1.24 5.52 10.32
C TYR A 103 2.55 5.45 9.52
N ALA A 104 2.81 4.36 8.79
CA ALA A 104 3.99 4.27 7.93
C ALA A 104 3.93 5.28 6.78
N VAL A 105 5.11 5.70 6.32
CA VAL A 105 5.29 6.57 5.16
C VAL A 105 6.20 5.90 4.15
N ILE A 106 5.72 5.78 2.93
CA ILE A 106 6.48 5.28 1.79
C ILE A 106 6.82 6.46 0.89
N GLY A 107 8.11 6.69 0.67
CA GLY A 107 8.59 7.78 -0.17
C GLY A 107 8.24 7.59 -1.64
N ALA A 108 8.26 8.70 -2.38
CA ALA A 108 8.02 8.67 -3.83
C ALA A 108 9.03 7.76 -4.54
N GLY A 109 8.58 6.98 -5.51
CA GLY A 109 9.41 6.05 -6.29
C GLY A 109 9.97 4.87 -5.49
N ALA A 110 9.59 4.69 -4.24
CA ALA A 110 10.09 3.57 -3.43
C ALA A 110 9.52 2.23 -3.90
N VAL A 111 10.35 1.18 -3.91
CA VAL A 111 9.93 -0.20 -4.24
C VAL A 111 9.93 -1.04 -2.98
N VAL A 112 8.75 -1.32 -2.45
CA VAL A 112 8.55 -2.07 -1.20
C VAL A 112 8.51 -3.56 -1.50
N THR A 113 9.47 -4.29 -0.92
CA THR A 113 9.64 -5.74 -1.13
C THR A 113 9.56 -6.55 0.17
N LYS A 114 9.37 -5.88 1.32
CA LYS A 114 9.23 -6.50 2.63
C LYS A 114 8.40 -5.63 3.56
N ASP A 115 7.99 -6.21 4.68
CA ASP A 115 7.16 -5.52 5.67
C ASP A 115 7.77 -4.21 6.16
N ILE A 116 6.90 -3.23 6.38
CA ILE A 116 7.25 -1.93 6.96
C ILE A 116 6.60 -1.84 8.34
N PRO A 117 7.40 -1.67 9.40
CA PRO A 117 6.89 -1.46 10.75
C PRO A 117 6.04 -0.17 10.88
N PRO A 118 5.16 -0.08 11.89
CA PRO A 118 4.41 1.14 12.17
C PRO A 118 5.34 2.33 12.47
N TYR A 119 4.86 3.53 12.08
CA TYR A 119 5.51 4.82 12.34
C TYR A 119 6.85 5.02 11.63
N GLU A 120 7.21 4.17 10.69
CA GLU A 120 8.48 4.29 9.95
C GLU A 120 8.30 4.97 8.60
N VAL A 121 9.36 5.68 8.18
CA VAL A 121 9.52 6.26 6.85
C VAL A 121 10.52 5.42 6.06
N TRP A 122 10.07 4.89 4.92
CA TRP A 122 10.89 4.05 4.05
C TRP A 122 10.99 4.65 2.66
N VAL A 123 12.18 4.62 2.07
CA VAL A 123 12.49 5.22 0.77
C VAL A 123 13.42 4.34 -0.06
N GLY A 124 13.48 4.59 -1.35
CA GLY A 124 14.43 3.99 -2.28
C GLY A 124 13.97 2.70 -2.96
N SER A 125 14.81 2.14 -3.80
CA SER A 125 14.58 0.91 -4.56
C SER A 125 15.79 -0.02 -4.44
N PRO A 126 15.67 -1.11 -3.68
CA PRO A 126 14.55 -1.50 -2.83
C PRO A 126 14.40 -0.54 -1.63
N ALA A 127 13.17 -0.41 -1.13
CA ALA A 127 12.88 0.46 0.00
C ALA A 127 13.64 0.05 1.26
N ARG A 128 14.18 1.04 1.97
CA ARG A 128 14.90 0.88 3.24
C ARG A 128 14.41 1.92 4.25
N PHE A 129 14.54 1.55 5.51
CA PHE A 129 14.26 2.46 6.62
C PHE A 129 15.11 3.74 6.49
N LEU A 130 14.47 4.87 6.58
CA LEU A 130 15.10 6.19 6.60
C LEU A 130 15.12 6.79 8.00
N LYS A 131 13.93 6.86 8.62
CA LYS A 131 13.73 7.46 9.95
C LYS A 131 12.37 7.07 10.53
N ILE A 132 12.18 7.37 11.82
CA ILE A 132 10.85 7.34 12.41
C ILE A 132 10.05 8.55 11.89
N ARG A 133 8.74 8.37 11.70
CA ARG A 133 7.84 9.45 11.31
C ARG A 133 7.89 10.55 12.36
N PRO A 134 8.20 11.80 12.00
CA PRO A 134 8.34 12.89 12.96
C PRO A 134 7.10 13.05 13.84
N GLY A 135 7.31 13.18 15.15
CA GLY A 135 6.25 13.31 16.15
C GLY A 135 5.68 12.00 16.69
N TYR A 136 6.20 10.84 16.23
CA TYR A 136 5.72 9.51 16.63
C TYR A 136 6.81 8.63 17.28
N GLU A 137 7.90 9.23 17.74
CA GLU A 137 9.06 8.50 18.30
C GLU A 137 8.67 7.66 19.52
N LYS A 138 7.85 8.22 20.41
CA LYS A 138 7.36 7.50 21.61
C LYS A 138 6.49 6.30 21.25
N GLN A 139 5.52 6.52 20.37
CA GLN A 139 4.60 5.45 19.89
C GLN A 139 5.35 4.33 19.19
N HIS A 140 6.37 4.66 18.41
CA HIS A 140 7.22 3.67 17.76
C HIS A 140 7.93 2.79 18.80
N ILE A 141 8.56 3.39 19.83
CA ILE A 141 9.24 2.67 20.91
C ILE A 141 8.29 1.72 21.64
N GLU A 142 7.09 2.20 22.01
CA GLU A 142 6.07 1.37 22.64
C GLU A 142 5.63 0.20 21.76
N CYS A 143 5.40 0.46 20.49
CA CYS A 143 5.00 -0.58 19.52
C CYS A 143 6.07 -1.67 19.38
N MET A 144 7.34 -1.31 19.42
CA MET A 144 8.44 -2.26 19.29
C MET A 144 8.71 -3.05 20.57
N ARG A 145 8.36 -2.52 21.75
CA ARG A 145 8.46 -3.25 23.03
C ARG A 145 7.39 -4.31 23.23
N ASN A 146 6.24 -4.16 22.56
CA ASN A 146 5.06 -5.03 22.68
C ASN A 146 5.02 -6.15 21.62
N LYS A 147 6.09 -6.35 20.87
CA LYS A 147 6.30 -7.45 19.91
C LYS A 147 7.20 -8.53 20.46
#